data_2ad94012bac1fed1ec86294dea2018b2
#
_entry.id   2ad94012bac1fed1ec86294dea2018b2
#
_cell.length_a   1.000
_cell.length_b   1.000
_cell.length_c   1.000
_cell.angle_alpha   90.00
_cell.angle_beta   90.00
_cell.angle_gamma   90.00
#
_symmetry.space_group_name_H-M   'P 1'
#
loop_
_entity.id
_entity.type
_entity.pdbx_description
1 polymer ?
#
loop_
_entity_poly.entity_id
_entity_poly.type
_entity_poly.pdbx_seq_one_letter_code
_entity_poly.pdbx_strand_id
1 'polypeptide(L)'
;MVPGGEIQELATSLKLELKEQMNIKYALKSPAHITLKMPFSYNEAKEKVLIEKLENFLSTKKSLIIKVGGTDTFGKRVIFWKVQADSSLTELQTDLKTFCKRELNLVDELSDRNYHPHMTIAFKDVKERDFDEAKALIQKSDINHPLHVCSVELLKRLDGKWVVIQSLKMASD
;
A
#
# COMPACT_ATOMS: atom_id res chain seq x y z
N MET A 1 -3.76 0.92 -2.88
CA MET A 1 -4.49 -0.31 -3.24
C MET A 1 -4.44 -1.25 -2.06
N VAL A 2 -5.59 -1.66 -1.56
CA VAL A 2 -5.71 -2.62 -0.43
C VAL A 2 -6.29 -3.91 -1.01
N PRO A 3 -5.53 -5.00 -1.06
CA PRO A 3 -6.06 -6.27 -1.55
C PRO A 3 -7.17 -6.78 -0.63
N GLY A 4 -8.11 -7.50 -1.19
CA GLY A 4 -9.09 -8.29 -0.43
C GLY A 4 -8.69 -9.76 -0.35
N GLY A 5 -9.54 -10.58 0.31
CA GLY A 5 -9.44 -12.03 0.34
C GLY A 5 -8.11 -12.57 0.88
N GLU A 6 -7.65 -13.66 0.28
CA GLU A 6 -6.54 -14.49 0.76
C GLU A 6 -5.23 -13.71 1.00
N ILE A 7 -4.88 -12.77 0.11
CA ILE A 7 -3.65 -11.97 0.28
C ILE A 7 -3.72 -11.11 1.54
N GLN A 8 -4.87 -10.47 1.80
CA GLN A 8 -5.05 -9.63 2.98
C GLN A 8 -5.06 -10.45 4.26
N GLU A 9 -5.71 -11.61 4.22
CA GLU A 9 -5.77 -12.53 5.35
C GLU A 9 -4.39 -13.07 5.71
N LEU A 10 -3.63 -13.52 4.72
CA LEU A 10 -2.26 -14.02 4.91
C LEU A 10 -1.33 -12.91 5.44
N ALA A 11 -1.38 -11.72 4.84
CA ALA A 11 -0.58 -10.60 5.32
C ALA A 11 -0.92 -10.21 6.76
N THR A 12 -2.20 -10.26 7.12
CA THR A 12 -2.66 -9.96 8.49
C THR A 12 -2.21 -11.05 9.46
N SER A 13 -2.32 -12.33 9.08
CA SER A 13 -1.85 -13.46 9.88
C SER A 13 -0.35 -13.35 10.18
N LEU A 14 0.47 -13.07 9.17
CA LEU A 14 1.91 -12.84 9.35
C LEU A 14 2.23 -11.67 10.28
N LYS A 15 1.51 -10.55 10.14
CA LYS A 15 1.69 -9.40 11.04
C LYS A 15 1.31 -9.74 12.50
N LEU A 16 0.30 -10.58 12.70
CA LEU A 16 -0.08 -11.06 14.04
C LEU A 16 0.96 -12.01 14.60
N GLU A 17 1.46 -12.94 13.80
CA GLU A 17 2.52 -13.86 14.20
C GLU A 17 3.81 -13.13 14.60
N LEU A 18 4.23 -12.14 13.81
CA LEU A 18 5.36 -11.26 14.13
C LEU A 18 5.16 -10.50 15.45
N LYS A 19 3.93 -10.05 15.72
CA LYS A 19 3.59 -9.42 16.99
C LYS A 19 3.72 -10.39 18.16
N GLU A 20 3.21 -11.61 18.02
CA GLU A 20 3.22 -12.62 19.07
C GLU A 20 4.63 -13.12 19.39
N GLN A 21 5.40 -13.44 18.37
CA GLN A 21 6.73 -14.04 18.53
C GLN A 21 7.82 -13.00 18.86
N MET A 22 7.75 -11.80 18.26
CA MET A 22 8.85 -10.81 18.30
C MET A 22 8.41 -9.42 18.78
N ASN A 23 7.12 -9.24 19.14
CA ASN A 23 6.53 -7.93 19.47
C ASN A 23 6.66 -6.87 18.35
N ILE A 24 6.78 -7.31 17.09
CA ILE A 24 6.78 -6.46 15.90
C ILE A 24 5.32 -6.24 15.49
N LYS A 25 4.79 -5.05 15.71
CA LYS A 25 3.35 -4.76 15.61
C LYS A 25 2.99 -3.48 14.89
N TYR A 26 3.99 -2.66 14.52
CA TYR A 26 3.70 -1.35 13.92
C TYR A 26 2.92 -1.48 12.61
N ALA A 27 3.20 -2.49 11.81
CA ALA A 27 2.51 -2.75 10.55
C ALA A 27 1.02 -3.10 10.70
N LEU A 28 0.57 -3.50 11.91
CA LEU A 28 -0.85 -3.71 12.23
C LEU A 28 -1.67 -2.40 12.32
N LYS A 29 -1.01 -1.23 12.29
CA LYS A 29 -1.69 0.07 12.27
C LYS A 29 -2.31 0.42 10.93
N SER A 30 -2.11 -0.42 9.91
CA SER A 30 -2.74 -0.29 8.59
C SER A 30 -3.07 -1.67 8.02
N PRO A 31 -4.10 -1.80 7.17
CA PRO A 31 -4.27 -2.99 6.35
C PRO A 31 -3.01 -3.20 5.50
N ALA A 32 -2.77 -4.41 5.01
CA ALA A 32 -1.74 -4.61 4.00
C ALA A 32 -2.13 -3.87 2.73
N HIS A 33 -1.20 -3.11 2.15
CA HIS A 33 -1.50 -2.24 1.01
C HIS A 33 -0.28 -1.97 0.15
N ILE A 34 -0.53 -1.56 -1.08
CA ILE A 34 0.47 -1.03 -2.00
C ILE A 34 0.19 0.47 -2.14
N THR A 35 1.17 1.29 -1.77
CA THR A 35 1.04 2.75 -1.80
C THR A 35 1.18 3.28 -3.22
N LEU A 36 0.22 4.08 -3.70
CA LEU A 36 0.31 4.82 -4.96
C LEU A 36 0.69 6.28 -4.75
N LYS A 37 0.24 6.87 -3.65
CA LYS A 37 0.55 8.23 -3.24
C LYS A 37 0.92 8.24 -1.77
N MET A 38 2.03 8.85 -1.44
CA MET A 38 2.49 8.98 -0.06
C MET A 38 1.51 9.82 0.76
N PRO A 39 1.45 9.61 2.10
CA PRO A 39 0.58 10.36 2.98
C PRO A 39 0.72 11.88 2.80
N PHE A 40 -0.40 12.56 2.82
CA PHE A 40 -0.49 14.02 2.71
C PHE A 40 -1.49 14.57 3.73
N SER A 41 -1.37 15.86 4.03
CA SER A 41 -2.36 16.58 4.83
C SER A 41 -3.40 17.23 3.91
N TYR A 42 -4.66 17.15 4.30
CA TYR A 42 -5.76 17.76 3.56
C TYR A 42 -6.78 18.38 4.53
N ASN A 43 -7.48 19.43 4.07
CA ASN A 43 -8.50 20.06 4.89
C ASN A 43 -9.74 19.17 4.97
N GLU A 44 -10.12 18.74 6.18
CA GLU A 44 -11.28 17.87 6.41
C GLU A 44 -12.60 18.45 5.88
N ALA A 45 -12.78 19.77 5.95
CA ALA A 45 -13.96 20.42 5.38
C ALA A 45 -14.09 20.24 3.85
N LYS A 46 -13.01 19.87 3.17
CA LYS A 46 -12.95 19.61 1.72
C LYS A 46 -12.84 18.11 1.38
N GLU A 47 -13.01 17.22 2.35
CA GLU A 47 -12.85 15.76 2.13
C GLU A 47 -13.80 15.23 1.04
N LYS A 48 -15.04 15.69 1.00
CA LYS A 48 -15.99 15.33 -0.08
C LYS A 48 -15.48 15.72 -1.46
N VAL A 49 -14.95 16.94 -1.60
CA VAL A 49 -14.39 17.43 -2.87
C VAL A 49 -13.16 16.62 -3.27
N LEU A 50 -12.31 16.20 -2.31
CA LEU A 50 -11.19 15.31 -2.56
C LEU A 50 -11.66 13.98 -3.13
N ILE A 51 -12.65 13.36 -2.49
CA ILE A 51 -13.22 12.07 -2.90
C ILE A 51 -13.81 12.19 -4.31
N GLU A 52 -14.67 13.16 -4.58
CA GLU A 52 -15.28 13.37 -5.90
C GLU A 52 -14.22 13.55 -7.01
N LYS A 53 -13.19 14.34 -6.76
CA LYS A 53 -12.10 14.53 -7.73
C LYS A 53 -11.32 13.25 -7.99
N LEU A 54 -11.03 12.47 -6.95
CA LEU A 54 -10.32 11.19 -7.08
C LEU A 54 -11.19 10.13 -7.78
N GLU A 55 -12.49 10.06 -7.49
CA GLU A 55 -13.47 9.19 -8.17
C GLU A 55 -13.51 9.49 -9.66
N ASN A 56 -13.66 10.77 -10.02
CA ASN A 56 -13.69 11.20 -11.42
C ASN A 56 -12.38 10.83 -12.15
N PHE A 57 -11.24 11.01 -11.51
CA PHE A 57 -9.95 10.63 -12.09
C PHE A 57 -9.84 9.10 -12.26
N LEU A 58 -10.15 8.33 -11.22
CA LEU A 58 -9.96 6.88 -11.24
C LEU A 58 -10.99 6.15 -12.13
N SER A 59 -12.19 6.70 -12.28
CA SER A 59 -13.21 6.16 -13.21
C SER A 59 -12.77 6.17 -14.67
N THR A 60 -11.72 6.94 -15.02
CA THR A 60 -11.12 6.95 -16.38
C THR A 60 -9.96 5.96 -16.52
N LYS A 61 -9.53 5.29 -15.45
CA LYS A 61 -8.40 4.38 -15.44
C LYS A 61 -8.89 2.94 -15.50
N LYS A 62 -8.33 2.16 -16.41
CA LYS A 62 -8.65 0.73 -16.53
C LYS A 62 -8.16 -0.06 -15.33
N SER A 63 -8.89 -1.10 -14.97
CA SER A 63 -8.44 -2.12 -14.03
C SER A 63 -7.11 -2.74 -14.49
N LEU A 64 -6.33 -3.25 -13.55
CA LEU A 64 -5.03 -3.85 -13.87
C LEU A 64 -4.80 -5.12 -13.05
N ILE A 65 -3.93 -5.98 -13.57
CA ILE A 65 -3.50 -7.19 -12.88
C ILE A 65 -2.03 -7.01 -12.55
N ILE A 66 -1.71 -7.07 -11.26
CA ILE A 66 -0.33 -7.03 -10.78
C ILE A 66 0.01 -8.35 -10.06
N LYS A 67 1.28 -8.60 -9.87
CA LYS A 67 1.74 -9.80 -9.20
C LYS A 67 2.42 -9.42 -7.88
N VAL A 68 1.97 -10.03 -6.79
CA VAL A 68 2.55 -9.82 -5.46
C VAL A 68 3.25 -11.10 -5.03
N GLY A 69 4.51 -10.99 -4.62
CA GLY A 69 5.23 -12.16 -4.12
C GLY A 69 6.74 -12.00 -4.12
N GLY A 70 7.37 -12.88 -3.40
CA GLY A 70 8.80 -12.80 -3.12
C GLY A 70 9.13 -11.75 -2.05
N THR A 71 9.82 -12.16 -0.99
CA THR A 71 10.21 -11.28 0.12
C THR A 71 11.45 -10.49 -0.23
N ASP A 72 11.44 -9.19 0.09
CA ASP A 72 12.59 -8.30 -0.05
C ASP A 72 12.63 -7.29 1.11
N THR A 73 13.65 -6.42 1.14
CA THR A 73 13.90 -5.53 2.28
C THR A 73 14.40 -4.15 1.86
N PHE A 74 14.06 -3.12 2.64
CA PHE A 74 14.78 -1.85 2.60
C PHE A 74 15.71 -1.77 3.81
N GLY A 75 16.99 -2.05 3.59
CA GLY A 75 17.96 -2.18 4.66
C GLY A 75 17.52 -3.20 5.70
N LYS A 76 17.86 -2.97 6.98
CA LYS A 76 17.43 -3.79 8.11
C LYS A 76 16.23 -3.19 8.87
N ARG A 77 15.30 -2.52 8.15
CA ARG A 77 14.20 -1.80 8.80
C ARG A 77 12.81 -2.12 8.26
N VAL A 78 12.75 -2.56 7.00
CA VAL A 78 11.47 -2.85 6.32
C VAL A 78 11.57 -4.20 5.65
N ILE A 79 10.59 -5.06 5.88
CA ILE A 79 10.44 -6.34 5.20
C ILE A 79 9.09 -6.32 4.49
N PHE A 80 9.09 -6.64 3.20
CA PHE A 80 7.92 -6.50 2.35
C PHE A 80 7.84 -7.61 1.30
N TRP A 81 6.65 -7.84 0.78
CA TRP A 81 6.47 -8.58 -0.45
C TRP A 81 6.67 -7.66 -1.65
N LYS A 82 7.43 -8.13 -2.61
CA LYS A 82 7.63 -7.44 -3.89
C LYS A 82 6.34 -7.34 -4.67
N VAL A 83 6.18 -6.24 -5.38
CA VAL A 83 5.13 -6.07 -6.37
C VAL A 83 5.81 -5.96 -7.72
N GLN A 84 5.50 -6.89 -8.62
CA GLN A 84 5.96 -6.80 -10.00
C GLN A 84 5.12 -5.75 -10.71
N ALA A 85 5.72 -4.57 -10.87
CA ALA A 85 5.12 -3.49 -11.63
C ALA A 85 5.35 -3.74 -13.12
N ASP A 86 4.27 -3.77 -13.86
CA ASP A 86 4.29 -3.57 -15.31
C ASP A 86 4.19 -2.08 -15.64
N SER A 87 4.13 -1.75 -16.93
CA SER A 87 3.96 -0.36 -17.37
C SER A 87 2.65 0.25 -16.85
N SER A 88 1.57 -0.53 -16.76
CA SER A 88 0.24 -0.04 -16.38
C SER A 88 0.18 0.47 -14.94
N LEU A 89 0.83 -0.22 -13.99
CA LEU A 89 0.92 0.24 -12.61
C LEU A 89 1.78 1.51 -12.49
N THR A 90 2.88 1.56 -13.23
CA THR A 90 3.79 2.72 -13.25
C THR A 90 3.12 3.94 -13.87
N GLU A 91 2.36 3.75 -14.93
CA GLU A 91 1.56 4.79 -15.59
C GLU A 91 0.45 5.30 -14.66
N LEU A 92 -0.31 4.39 -14.03
CA LEU A 92 -1.34 4.78 -13.05
C LEU A 92 -0.75 5.64 -11.93
N GLN A 93 0.40 5.24 -11.36
CA GLN A 93 1.05 6.02 -10.30
C GLN A 93 1.53 7.38 -10.79
N THR A 94 2.10 7.44 -11.98
CA THR A 94 2.59 8.69 -12.58
C THR A 94 1.44 9.66 -12.87
N ASP A 95 0.35 9.14 -13.41
CA ASP A 95 -0.86 9.92 -13.69
C ASP A 95 -1.52 10.40 -12.41
N LEU A 96 -1.66 9.54 -11.40
CA LEU A 96 -2.21 9.91 -10.10
C LEU A 96 -1.34 10.97 -9.41
N LYS A 97 -0.03 10.82 -9.43
CA LYS A 97 0.91 11.80 -8.90
C LYS A 97 0.74 13.17 -9.59
N THR A 98 0.66 13.17 -10.91
CA THR A 98 0.46 14.38 -11.71
C THR A 98 -0.88 15.03 -11.42
N PHE A 99 -1.95 14.24 -11.34
CA PHE A 99 -3.29 14.70 -10.96
C PHE A 99 -3.29 15.31 -9.56
N CYS A 100 -2.73 14.63 -8.57
CA CYS A 100 -2.64 15.12 -7.20
C CYS A 100 -1.93 16.46 -7.11
N LYS A 101 -0.85 16.64 -7.87
CA LYS A 101 -0.10 17.89 -7.92
C LYS A 101 -0.89 19.02 -8.56
N ARG A 102 -1.54 18.78 -9.69
CA ARG A 102 -2.23 19.82 -10.50
C ARG A 102 -3.60 20.18 -9.96
N GLU A 103 -4.39 19.17 -9.59
CA GLU A 103 -5.81 19.35 -9.25
C GLU A 103 -6.07 19.45 -7.74
N LEU A 104 -5.16 18.94 -6.92
CA LEU A 104 -5.30 18.91 -5.47
C LEU A 104 -4.21 19.74 -4.75
N ASN A 105 -3.24 20.30 -5.49
CA ASN A 105 -2.09 21.04 -4.96
C ASN A 105 -1.28 20.24 -3.91
N LEU A 106 -1.17 18.91 -4.10
CA LEU A 106 -0.42 18.04 -3.21
C LEU A 106 1.04 17.95 -3.65
N VAL A 107 1.94 18.04 -2.68
CA VAL A 107 3.38 17.93 -2.91
C VAL A 107 3.78 16.47 -3.12
N ASP A 108 4.78 16.24 -3.98
CA ASP A 108 5.36 14.91 -4.19
C ASP A 108 6.47 14.66 -3.17
N GLU A 109 6.29 13.62 -2.37
CA GLU A 109 7.31 13.09 -1.50
C GLU A 109 8.43 12.38 -2.31
N LEU A 110 9.57 12.13 -1.68
CA LEU A 110 10.69 11.44 -2.34
C LEU A 110 10.28 10.06 -2.88
N SER A 111 9.47 9.32 -2.12
CA SER A 111 8.97 8.00 -2.53
C SER A 111 7.90 8.05 -3.63
N ASP A 112 7.20 9.18 -3.81
CA ASP A 112 6.34 9.39 -4.97
C ASP A 112 7.16 9.58 -6.26
N ARG A 113 8.35 10.17 -6.15
CA ARG A 113 9.25 10.42 -7.27
C ARG A 113 10.08 9.18 -7.64
N ASN A 114 10.52 8.45 -6.62
CA ASN A 114 11.27 7.20 -6.75
C ASN A 114 10.34 6.03 -6.42
N TYR A 115 9.34 5.82 -7.27
CA TYR A 115 8.31 4.82 -7.04
C TYR A 115 8.88 3.41 -7.05
N HIS A 116 8.72 2.70 -5.94
CA HIS A 116 9.10 1.29 -5.77
C HIS A 116 7.92 0.55 -5.13
N PRO A 117 7.01 -0.03 -5.92
CA PRO A 117 5.80 -0.67 -5.40
C PRO A 117 6.15 -1.89 -4.55
N HIS A 118 5.57 -1.95 -3.36
CA HIS A 118 5.77 -3.02 -2.40
C HIS A 118 4.60 -3.12 -1.43
N MET A 119 4.45 -4.27 -0.79
CA MET A 119 3.47 -4.49 0.27
C MET A 119 4.20 -4.78 1.59
N THR A 120 4.22 -3.82 2.49
CA THR A 120 4.96 -3.92 3.75
C THR A 120 4.29 -4.91 4.71
N ILE A 121 5.09 -5.85 5.23
CA ILE A 121 4.69 -6.80 6.26
C ILE A 121 5.24 -6.41 7.64
N ALA A 122 6.48 -5.90 7.70
CA ALA A 122 7.09 -5.43 8.95
C ALA A 122 7.91 -4.17 8.72
N PHE A 123 7.80 -3.18 9.63
CA PHE A 123 8.63 -1.97 9.59
C PHE A 123 8.57 -1.18 10.90
N LYS A 124 9.49 -0.24 11.08
CA LYS A 124 9.68 0.68 12.21
C LYS A 124 10.12 0.05 13.53
N ASP A 125 9.41 -0.96 14.03
CA ASP A 125 9.70 -1.63 15.31
C ASP A 125 10.47 -2.96 15.14
N VAL A 126 10.95 -3.23 13.92
CA VAL A 126 11.89 -4.33 13.65
C VAL A 126 13.25 -3.96 14.24
N LYS A 127 13.69 -4.67 15.26
CA LYS A 127 15.01 -4.51 15.85
C LYS A 127 16.04 -5.28 15.02
N GLU A 128 17.27 -4.79 14.99
CA GLU A 128 18.33 -5.41 14.20
C GLU A 128 18.56 -6.89 14.57
N ARG A 129 18.49 -7.22 15.86
CA ARG A 129 18.65 -8.59 16.37
C ARG A 129 17.53 -9.55 15.92
N ASP A 130 16.32 -9.03 15.68
CA ASP A 130 15.13 -9.82 15.34
C ASP A 130 14.90 -9.85 13.82
N PHE A 131 15.71 -9.11 13.04
CA PHE A 131 15.50 -8.87 11.62
C PHE A 131 15.58 -10.15 10.77
N ASP A 132 16.64 -10.96 10.96
CA ASP A 132 16.85 -12.16 10.14
C ASP A 132 15.78 -13.22 10.43
N GLU A 133 15.37 -13.34 11.68
CA GLU A 133 14.30 -14.25 12.09
C GLU A 133 12.95 -13.80 11.53
N ALA A 134 12.62 -12.51 11.64
CA ALA A 134 11.40 -11.94 11.06
C ALA A 134 11.36 -12.12 9.54
N LYS A 135 12.48 -11.89 8.85
CA LYS A 135 12.60 -12.13 7.42
C LYS A 135 12.39 -13.59 7.05
N ALA A 136 13.03 -14.51 7.78
CA ALA A 136 12.88 -15.95 7.55
C ALA A 136 11.43 -16.42 7.75
N LEU A 137 10.73 -15.89 8.76
CA LEU A 137 9.32 -16.17 9.01
C LEU A 137 8.45 -15.72 7.84
N ILE A 138 8.63 -14.50 7.34
CA ILE A 138 7.87 -13.97 6.19
C ILE A 138 8.18 -14.78 4.93
N GLN A 139 9.44 -15.19 4.71
CA GLN A 139 9.85 -16.00 3.56
C GLN A 139 9.21 -17.39 3.53
N LYS A 140 8.89 -18.01 4.67
CA LYS A 140 8.19 -19.31 4.73
C LYS A 140 6.77 -19.23 4.13
N SER A 141 6.15 -18.07 4.17
CA SER A 141 4.83 -17.80 3.61
C SER A 141 4.93 -17.03 2.28
N ASP A 142 6.01 -17.24 1.54
CA ASP A 142 6.26 -16.53 0.29
C ASP A 142 5.17 -16.85 -0.72
N ILE A 143 4.55 -15.81 -1.23
CA ILE A 143 3.43 -15.90 -2.16
C ILE A 143 3.89 -15.54 -3.57
N ASN A 144 3.13 -15.98 -4.54
CA ASN A 144 3.26 -15.58 -5.93
C ASN A 144 1.86 -15.48 -6.53
N HIS A 145 1.16 -14.40 -6.20
CA HIS A 145 -0.27 -14.29 -6.38
C HIS A 145 -0.62 -13.13 -7.32
N PRO A 146 -1.46 -13.36 -8.36
CA PRO A 146 -2.02 -12.27 -9.13
C PRO A 146 -3.03 -11.51 -8.28
N LEU A 147 -2.98 -10.18 -8.34
CA LEU A 147 -3.92 -9.28 -7.70
C LEU A 147 -4.64 -8.47 -8.76
N HIS A 148 -5.95 -8.66 -8.86
CA HIS A 148 -6.83 -7.83 -9.68
C HIS A 148 -7.13 -6.53 -8.95
N VAL A 149 -6.75 -5.41 -9.55
CA VAL A 149 -6.96 -4.07 -9.00
C VAL A 149 -8.04 -3.38 -9.81
N CYS A 150 -9.24 -3.32 -9.24
CA CYS A 150 -10.40 -2.62 -9.80
C CYS A 150 -10.81 -1.39 -8.97
N SER A 151 -10.08 -1.13 -7.88
CA SER A 151 -10.28 0.06 -7.03
C SER A 151 -8.98 0.53 -6.41
N VAL A 152 -8.99 1.79 -6.01
CA VAL A 152 -7.93 2.39 -5.18
C VAL A 152 -8.57 2.94 -3.91
N GLU A 153 -8.02 2.64 -2.76
CA GLU A 153 -8.56 3.02 -1.47
C GLU A 153 -7.93 4.32 -0.97
N LEU A 154 -8.78 5.24 -0.53
CA LEU A 154 -8.36 6.39 0.24
C LEU A 154 -8.33 6.01 1.72
N LEU A 155 -7.16 6.14 2.33
CA LEU A 155 -6.97 5.86 3.75
C LEU A 155 -6.82 7.17 4.53
N LYS A 156 -7.46 7.22 5.70
CA LYS A 156 -7.34 8.32 6.66
C LYS A 156 -6.73 7.80 7.96
N ARG A 157 -5.91 8.61 8.61
CA ARG A 157 -5.34 8.27 9.90
C ARG A 157 -6.30 8.69 11.00
N LEU A 158 -6.90 7.70 11.68
CA LEU A 158 -7.80 7.88 12.81
C LEU A 158 -7.22 7.13 14.02
N ASP A 159 -7.12 7.78 15.16
CA ASP A 159 -6.59 7.20 16.42
C ASP A 159 -5.27 6.43 16.25
N GLY A 160 -4.39 6.99 15.42
CA GLY A 160 -3.07 6.41 15.16
C GLY A 160 -3.05 5.22 14.20
N LYS A 161 -4.19 4.82 13.63
CA LYS A 161 -4.33 3.75 12.64
C LYS A 161 -4.76 4.33 11.29
N TRP A 162 -4.37 3.65 10.22
CA TRP A 162 -4.84 3.94 8.88
C TRP A 162 -6.07 3.11 8.56
N VAL A 163 -7.18 3.77 8.25
CA VAL A 163 -8.46 3.15 7.95
C VAL A 163 -8.88 3.55 6.54
N VAL A 164 -9.46 2.60 5.81
CA VAL A 164 -10.08 2.89 4.51
C VAL A 164 -11.36 3.70 4.76
N ILE A 165 -11.43 4.91 4.20
CA ILE A 165 -12.61 5.77 4.30
C ILE A 165 -13.41 5.79 3.01
N GLN A 166 -12.79 5.45 1.88
CA GLN A 166 -13.45 5.37 0.58
C GLN A 166 -12.75 4.37 -0.32
N SER A 167 -13.52 3.56 -1.05
CA SER A 167 -13.05 2.74 -2.16
C SER A 167 -13.45 3.41 -3.48
N LEU A 168 -12.45 3.76 -4.27
CA LEU A 168 -12.57 4.53 -5.50
C LEU A 168 -12.47 3.57 -6.68
N LYS A 169 -13.59 3.34 -7.37
CA LYS A 169 -13.65 2.37 -8.47
C LYS A 169 -12.90 2.87 -9.71
N MET A 170 -12.23 1.95 -10.36
CA MET A 170 -11.65 2.13 -11.69
C MET A 170 -12.68 1.74 -12.76
N ALA A 171 -12.42 2.12 -14.02
CA ALA A 171 -13.25 1.68 -15.14
C ALA A 171 -13.25 0.14 -15.24
N SER A 172 -14.43 -0.44 -15.46
CA SER A 172 -14.53 -1.85 -15.85
C SER A 172 -14.00 -2.01 -17.28
N ASP A 173 -13.42 -3.15 -17.56
CA ASP A 173 -13.03 -3.52 -18.93
C ASP A 173 -14.26 -3.73 -19.81
#